data_49a76dbb5c75b32565a9b6303fc604c3
#
_entry.id   49a76dbb5c75b32565a9b6303fc604c3
#
_cell.length_a   1.000
_cell.length_b   1.000
_cell.length_c   1.000
_cell.angle_alpha   90.00
_cell.angle_beta   90.00
_cell.angle_gamma   90.00
#
_symmetry.space_group_name_H-M   'P 1'
#
loop_
_entity.id
_entity.type
_entity.pdbx_description
1 polymer ?
#
loop_
_entity_poly.entity_id
_entity_poly.type
_entity_poly.pdbx_seq_one_letter_code
_entity_poly.pdbx_strand_id
1 'polypeptide(L)'
;VKNPNLWSVNTPYIYKVNSILIDKTTGKVLDNYCTNTGIRTFRFDVQKGFILNGERLKINGVCMHHDLGCLGAAVNIRAIERQLEILQEMGCNGIRCSHNPPSPELLDLCDRMGFIVMDETFDMWRKRKTAHDYSRYFNEWHERDLTDLILRDRNHPSVFVWSIGNEVLEQWSDAKADTLTLEQANLILNFGHDQSMLAKEGEMSVNSLLTKKLADMVKALDSTRPVTAGCNEPNPNNHLFRSGALDLIGFNYHDDWFAGVPEKFPGKPFIVAESVSALMTRGYYRMPSDETVICPERWDKPYFDDSFSCSSYDNCHVPWGNSHEGTMRHVKNNDFISGQYVWTGFDYLGEPTPYGWPARSSYFGIVDLAGFPKDVYYLYQSEWHSEKKVLHLFPHWNWAPGQDIDMWAYYNNADEVELFVNGESQGVRTKGKDDFHVVWRVKYEPGVVKVVSRKDGKTVLEKEIHTAGEPAQIRLTADRNEIKSDGRDLSFVTVEVLDKDGNLCPNADNQIMFDVQGAGFIAGVDNGSPVSMEKFKADHRKAFYGKCLVVVQSDGKSGGIKLTATSEGLKTAVTAIKAK
;
A
#
# COMPACT_ATOMS: atom_id res chain seq x y z
N VAL A 1 -35.59 1.08 6.04
CA VAL A 1 -35.55 0.26 4.81
C VAL A 1 -35.88 -1.17 5.21
N LYS A 2 -36.90 -1.80 4.60
CA LYS A 2 -37.20 -3.22 4.81
C LYS A 2 -36.31 -4.03 3.87
N ASN A 3 -35.64 -5.09 4.39
CA ASN A 3 -34.71 -5.95 3.65
C ASN A 3 -33.69 -5.13 2.87
N PRO A 4 -32.81 -4.40 3.56
CA PRO A 4 -31.86 -3.55 2.88
C PRO A 4 -30.81 -4.37 2.11
N ASN A 5 -30.33 -3.82 1.00
CA ASN A 5 -29.08 -4.27 0.40
C ASN A 5 -27.92 -3.83 1.31
N LEU A 6 -27.18 -4.80 1.84
CA LEU A 6 -26.08 -4.49 2.74
C LEU A 6 -24.84 -4.08 1.96
N TRP A 7 -24.16 -3.06 2.48
CA TRP A 7 -22.83 -2.70 1.99
C TRP A 7 -21.81 -3.74 2.45
N SER A 8 -20.99 -4.22 1.53
CA SER A 8 -19.85 -5.09 1.80
C SER A 8 -18.70 -4.81 0.82
N VAL A 9 -17.54 -5.40 1.06
CA VAL A 9 -16.38 -5.25 0.15
C VAL A 9 -16.67 -5.76 -1.26
N ASN A 10 -17.49 -6.81 -1.40
CA ASN A 10 -17.83 -7.41 -2.69
C ASN A 10 -19.09 -6.81 -3.32
N THR A 11 -19.96 -6.20 -2.51
CA THR A 11 -21.22 -5.57 -2.95
C THR A 11 -21.41 -4.23 -2.24
N PRO A 12 -20.67 -3.20 -2.62
CA PRO A 12 -20.67 -1.90 -1.92
C PRO A 12 -21.90 -1.07 -2.30
N TYR A 13 -23.05 -1.46 -1.79
CA TYR A 13 -24.31 -0.80 -2.13
C TYR A 13 -24.50 0.51 -1.37
N ILE A 14 -24.72 1.61 -2.10
CA ILE A 14 -24.89 2.97 -1.57
C ILE A 14 -26.34 3.42 -1.68
N TYR A 15 -26.90 3.84 -0.56
CA TYR A 15 -28.17 4.55 -0.47
C TYR A 15 -27.95 6.06 -0.54
N LYS A 16 -28.95 6.77 -1.09
CA LYS A 16 -29.01 8.24 -1.09
C LYS A 16 -30.09 8.69 -0.11
N VAL A 17 -29.71 9.44 0.90
CA VAL A 17 -30.62 10.08 1.85
C VAL A 17 -30.80 11.52 1.46
N ASN A 18 -32.00 11.88 0.97
CA ASN A 18 -32.33 13.25 0.62
C ASN A 18 -32.99 13.95 1.81
N SER A 19 -32.33 14.99 2.32
CA SER A 19 -32.86 15.86 3.38
C SER A 19 -33.39 17.14 2.72
N ILE A 20 -34.71 17.40 2.90
CA ILE A 20 -35.37 18.55 2.30
C ILE A 20 -35.86 19.47 3.41
N LEU A 21 -35.42 20.72 3.41
CA LEU A 21 -35.89 21.75 4.32
C LEU A 21 -37.05 22.49 3.67
N ILE A 22 -38.19 22.49 4.33
CA ILE A 22 -39.44 23.10 3.81
C ILE A 22 -39.92 24.16 4.78
N ASP A 23 -40.23 25.35 4.26
CA ASP A 23 -40.94 26.38 5.00
C ASP A 23 -42.38 25.87 5.31
N LYS A 24 -42.72 25.74 6.59
CA LYS A 24 -44.01 25.21 7.03
C LYS A 24 -45.20 26.10 6.64
N THR A 25 -44.98 27.41 6.48
CA THR A 25 -46.05 28.38 6.21
C THR A 25 -46.40 28.43 4.74
N THR A 26 -45.36 28.40 3.87
CA THR A 26 -45.53 28.56 2.43
C THR A 26 -45.47 27.27 1.65
N GLY A 27 -45.01 26.17 2.24
CA GLY A 27 -44.75 24.90 1.57
C GLY A 27 -43.54 24.95 0.61
N LYS A 28 -42.79 26.05 0.60
CA LYS A 28 -41.64 26.24 -0.30
C LYS A 28 -40.43 25.43 0.19
N VAL A 29 -39.76 24.72 -0.73
CA VAL A 29 -38.47 24.10 -0.46
C VAL A 29 -37.43 25.20 -0.31
N LEU A 30 -36.77 25.24 0.83
CA LEU A 30 -35.69 26.20 1.17
C LEU A 30 -34.31 25.66 0.83
N ASP A 31 -34.11 24.33 1.06
CA ASP A 31 -32.83 23.67 0.81
C ASP A 31 -33.03 22.17 0.56
N ASN A 32 -32.09 21.55 -0.13
CA ASN A 32 -32.07 20.11 -0.38
C ASN A 32 -30.63 19.60 -0.36
N TYR A 33 -30.36 18.60 0.49
CA TYR A 33 -29.04 18.00 0.63
C TYR A 33 -29.12 16.47 0.49
N CYS A 34 -28.25 15.90 -0.33
CA CYS A 34 -28.16 14.45 -0.55
C CYS A 34 -26.92 13.88 0.13
N THR A 35 -27.12 12.94 1.06
CA THR A 35 -26.04 12.20 1.73
C THR A 35 -25.99 10.77 1.19
N ASN A 36 -24.82 10.35 0.75
CA ASN A 36 -24.53 8.94 0.45
C ASN A 36 -24.31 8.18 1.78
N THR A 37 -24.85 6.96 1.89
CA THR A 37 -24.61 6.10 3.05
C THR A 37 -24.79 4.63 2.68
N GLY A 38 -24.27 3.72 3.50
CA GLY A 38 -24.44 2.28 3.35
C GLY A 38 -25.00 1.65 4.63
N ILE A 39 -25.77 0.59 4.48
CA ILE A 39 -26.32 -0.17 5.60
C ILE A 39 -25.47 -1.41 5.79
N ARG A 40 -24.89 -1.59 6.97
CA ARG A 40 -24.06 -2.73 7.33
C ARG A 40 -24.06 -2.97 8.83
N THR A 41 -23.68 -4.16 9.22
CA THR A 41 -23.35 -4.50 10.61
C THR A 41 -21.93 -5.00 10.68
N PHE A 42 -21.19 -4.66 11.72
CA PHE A 42 -19.85 -5.16 11.92
C PHE A 42 -19.47 -5.19 13.40
N ARG A 43 -18.46 -5.99 13.71
CA ARG A 43 -17.79 -5.99 14.99
C ARG A 43 -16.36 -6.50 14.88
N PHE A 44 -15.52 -6.07 15.79
CA PHE A 44 -14.21 -6.65 16.06
C PHE A 44 -14.35 -7.61 17.23
N ASP A 45 -14.02 -8.87 16.98
CA ASP A 45 -14.20 -9.96 17.94
C ASP A 45 -12.83 -10.41 18.47
N VAL A 46 -12.73 -10.61 19.79
CA VAL A 46 -11.48 -10.96 20.46
C VAL A 46 -10.91 -12.34 20.09
N GLN A 47 -11.72 -13.22 19.51
CA GLN A 47 -11.32 -14.57 19.10
C GLN A 47 -11.35 -14.79 17.58
N LYS A 48 -12.27 -14.10 16.90
CA LYS A 48 -12.57 -14.33 15.48
C LYS A 48 -12.11 -13.21 14.57
N GLY A 49 -11.54 -12.13 15.13
CA GLY A 49 -11.12 -10.97 14.37
C GLY A 49 -12.28 -10.15 13.85
N PHE A 50 -12.23 -9.66 12.62
CA PHE A 50 -13.25 -8.79 12.06
C PHE A 50 -14.42 -9.58 11.46
N ILE A 51 -15.65 -9.12 11.72
CA ILE A 51 -16.91 -9.71 11.24
C ILE A 51 -17.73 -8.61 10.58
N LEU A 52 -18.09 -8.81 9.31
CA LEU A 52 -18.92 -7.91 8.51
C LEU A 52 -20.21 -8.63 8.10
N ASN A 53 -21.38 -8.06 8.41
CA ASN A 53 -22.71 -8.60 8.08
C ASN A 53 -22.91 -10.07 8.55
N GLY A 54 -22.27 -10.42 9.66
CA GLY A 54 -22.34 -11.76 10.25
C GLY A 54 -21.27 -12.74 9.74
N GLU A 55 -20.53 -12.40 8.70
CA GLU A 55 -19.48 -13.24 8.14
C GLU A 55 -18.09 -12.76 8.56
N ARG A 56 -17.20 -13.72 8.82
CA ARG A 56 -15.81 -13.43 9.14
C ARG A 56 -15.07 -12.95 7.90
N LEU A 57 -14.37 -11.84 8.04
CA LEU A 57 -13.54 -11.26 6.99
C LEU A 57 -12.19 -10.86 7.55
N LYS A 58 -11.09 -11.25 6.90
CA LYS A 58 -9.76 -10.71 7.21
C LYS A 58 -9.59 -9.38 6.48
N ILE A 59 -9.17 -8.34 7.20
CA ILE A 59 -8.81 -7.06 6.58
C ILE A 59 -7.43 -7.22 5.94
N ASN A 60 -7.41 -7.25 4.62
CA ASN A 60 -6.23 -7.31 3.77
C ASN A 60 -5.93 -5.88 3.30
N GLY A 61 -5.31 -5.09 4.16
CA GLY A 61 -5.15 -3.66 3.97
C GLY A 61 -3.73 -3.23 3.65
N VAL A 62 -3.62 -1.98 3.20
CA VAL A 62 -2.36 -1.26 3.02
C VAL A 62 -2.46 0.14 3.62
N CYS A 63 -1.33 0.66 4.10
CA CYS A 63 -1.16 2.06 4.41
C CYS A 63 -0.96 2.85 3.12
N MET A 64 -1.54 4.05 3.04
CA MET A 64 -1.36 4.96 1.92
C MET A 64 -1.15 6.39 2.39
N HIS A 65 -0.09 7.01 1.89
CA HIS A 65 0.04 8.46 1.89
C HIS A 65 -0.82 9.08 0.79
N HIS A 66 -1.16 10.36 0.94
CA HIS A 66 -1.78 11.14 -0.13
C HIS A 66 -0.69 11.59 -1.12
N ASP A 67 -0.29 10.68 -2.00
CA ASP A 67 0.73 10.85 -3.02
C ASP A 67 0.30 10.21 -4.33
N LEU A 68 0.27 10.98 -5.40
CA LEU A 68 -0.12 10.54 -6.75
C LEU A 68 1.09 10.46 -7.71
N GLY A 69 2.30 10.21 -7.18
CA GLY A 69 3.54 10.09 -7.94
C GLY A 69 3.83 11.36 -8.74
N CYS A 70 4.00 11.24 -10.05
CA CYS A 70 4.31 12.39 -10.92
C CYS A 70 3.24 13.49 -10.96
N LEU A 71 2.06 13.26 -10.41
CA LEU A 71 0.99 14.24 -10.27
C LEU A 71 1.08 15.03 -8.96
N GLY A 72 1.88 14.57 -7.99
CA GLY A 72 2.05 15.19 -6.68
C GLY A 72 0.88 14.94 -5.73
N ALA A 73 0.64 15.87 -4.80
CA ALA A 73 -0.39 15.77 -3.76
C ALA A 73 -1.70 16.52 -4.10
N ALA A 74 -1.87 17.02 -5.31
CA ALA A 74 -3.13 17.62 -5.74
C ALA A 74 -4.18 16.54 -5.96
N VAL A 75 -5.40 16.75 -5.42
CA VAL A 75 -6.48 15.77 -5.56
C VAL A 75 -6.89 15.62 -7.02
N ASN A 76 -6.76 14.39 -7.52
CA ASN A 76 -7.31 13.98 -8.81
C ASN A 76 -8.03 12.65 -8.63
N ILE A 77 -9.35 12.66 -8.82
CA ILE A 77 -10.23 11.50 -8.56
C ILE A 77 -9.80 10.29 -9.38
N ARG A 78 -9.46 10.48 -10.67
CA ARG A 78 -9.07 9.36 -11.54
C ARG A 78 -7.72 8.74 -11.11
N ALA A 79 -6.78 9.56 -10.65
CA ALA A 79 -5.50 9.06 -10.17
C ALA A 79 -5.66 8.24 -8.88
N ILE A 80 -6.49 8.71 -7.93
CA ILE A 80 -6.82 7.95 -6.71
C ILE A 80 -7.57 6.66 -7.09
N GLU A 81 -8.54 6.74 -7.99
CA GLU A 81 -9.30 5.56 -8.48
C GLU A 81 -8.35 4.50 -9.07
N ARG A 82 -7.38 4.91 -9.91
CA ARG A 82 -6.37 3.98 -10.47
C ARG A 82 -5.56 3.29 -9.36
N GLN A 83 -5.14 4.01 -8.34
CA GLN A 83 -4.43 3.39 -7.21
C GLN A 83 -5.31 2.32 -6.54
N LEU A 84 -6.57 2.64 -6.27
CA LEU A 84 -7.51 1.70 -5.67
C LEU A 84 -7.81 0.50 -6.59
N GLU A 85 -7.93 0.71 -7.92
CA GLU A 85 -8.09 -0.37 -8.90
C GLU A 85 -6.90 -1.36 -8.87
N ILE A 86 -5.67 -0.85 -8.83
CA ILE A 86 -4.46 -1.67 -8.72
C ILE A 86 -4.46 -2.48 -7.43
N LEU A 87 -4.84 -1.87 -6.30
CA LEU A 87 -4.92 -2.55 -5.02
C LEU A 87 -6.06 -3.58 -4.98
N GLN A 88 -7.22 -3.27 -5.54
CA GLN A 88 -8.35 -4.19 -5.61
C GLN A 88 -8.02 -5.41 -6.48
N GLU A 89 -7.33 -5.24 -7.60
CA GLU A 89 -6.83 -6.30 -8.46
C GLU A 89 -5.84 -7.23 -7.73
N MET A 90 -5.11 -6.71 -6.75
CA MET A 90 -4.24 -7.49 -5.86
C MET A 90 -5.03 -8.30 -4.82
N GLY A 91 -6.29 -7.97 -4.57
CA GLY A 91 -7.11 -8.55 -3.49
C GLY A 91 -7.10 -7.74 -2.20
N CYS A 92 -6.57 -6.53 -2.23
CA CYS A 92 -6.64 -5.59 -1.11
C CYS A 92 -8.10 -5.14 -0.89
N ASN A 93 -8.53 -5.13 0.37
CA ASN A 93 -9.87 -4.70 0.77
C ASN A 93 -9.85 -3.64 1.89
N GLY A 94 -8.69 -3.10 2.24
CA GLY A 94 -8.57 -2.12 3.32
C GLY A 94 -7.55 -1.02 3.03
N ILE A 95 -7.84 0.20 3.48
CA ILE A 95 -6.95 1.37 3.40
C ILE A 95 -6.80 1.99 4.78
N ARG A 96 -5.55 2.20 5.23
CA ARG A 96 -5.25 3.08 6.35
C ARG A 96 -4.74 4.42 5.80
N CYS A 97 -5.39 5.50 6.22
CA CYS A 97 -5.06 6.87 5.81
C CYS A 97 -3.87 7.40 6.62
N SER A 98 -2.67 7.10 6.17
CA SER A 98 -1.42 7.40 6.89
C SER A 98 -0.93 8.82 6.59
N HIS A 99 -0.66 9.65 7.53
CA HIS A 99 -1.07 9.65 8.96
C HIS A 99 -1.78 10.97 9.20
N ASN A 100 -2.84 11.22 8.45
CA ASN A 100 -3.58 12.48 8.45
C ASN A 100 -4.95 12.31 7.80
N PRO A 101 -5.88 13.26 7.98
CA PRO A 101 -7.19 13.22 7.36
C PRO A 101 -7.13 13.00 5.85
N PRO A 102 -7.84 11.97 5.30
CA PRO A 102 -7.90 11.73 3.87
C PRO A 102 -8.68 12.82 3.13
N SER A 103 -8.51 12.89 1.81
CA SER A 103 -9.42 13.67 0.98
C SER A 103 -10.82 13.01 0.95
N PRO A 104 -11.91 13.79 0.93
CA PRO A 104 -13.28 13.24 0.81
C PRO A 104 -13.44 12.33 -0.41
N GLU A 105 -12.76 12.63 -1.51
CA GLU A 105 -12.81 11.86 -2.75
C GLU A 105 -12.24 10.44 -2.59
N LEU A 106 -11.23 10.27 -1.71
CA LEU A 106 -10.75 8.93 -1.38
C LEU A 106 -11.84 8.11 -0.68
N LEU A 107 -12.53 8.68 0.29
CA LEU A 107 -13.60 8.00 1.02
C LEU A 107 -14.81 7.69 0.12
N ASP A 108 -15.21 8.63 -0.76
CA ASP A 108 -16.25 8.39 -1.76
C ASP A 108 -15.90 7.21 -2.69
N LEU A 109 -14.62 7.10 -3.08
CA LEU A 109 -14.14 5.98 -3.87
C LEU A 109 -14.13 4.68 -3.06
N CYS A 110 -13.66 4.71 -1.81
CA CYS A 110 -13.69 3.55 -0.92
C CYS A 110 -15.11 3.04 -0.65
N ASP A 111 -16.08 3.96 -0.48
CA ASP A 111 -17.49 3.63 -0.36
C ASP A 111 -18.02 2.85 -1.56
N ARG A 112 -17.68 3.32 -2.77
CA ARG A 112 -18.15 2.78 -4.05
C ARG A 112 -17.42 1.51 -4.47
N MET A 113 -16.13 1.39 -4.12
CA MET A 113 -15.28 0.28 -4.53
C MET A 113 -15.20 -0.84 -3.48
N GLY A 114 -15.69 -0.62 -2.26
CA GLY A 114 -15.76 -1.66 -1.23
C GLY A 114 -14.47 -1.80 -0.40
N PHE A 115 -13.84 -0.70 -0.01
CA PHE A 115 -12.68 -0.73 0.90
C PHE A 115 -13.07 -0.46 2.36
N ILE A 116 -12.40 -1.14 3.28
CA ILE A 116 -12.51 -0.95 4.73
C ILE A 116 -11.48 0.08 5.15
N VAL A 117 -11.92 1.24 5.62
CA VAL A 117 -11.04 2.36 5.94
C VAL A 117 -10.77 2.45 7.44
N MET A 118 -9.50 2.55 7.80
CA MET A 118 -9.03 3.11 9.06
C MET A 118 -8.72 4.58 8.82
N ASP A 119 -9.59 5.44 9.31
CA ASP A 119 -9.48 6.89 9.14
C ASP A 119 -8.66 7.48 10.28
N GLU A 120 -7.53 8.11 9.94
CA GLU A 120 -6.53 8.53 10.91
C GLU A 120 -6.37 10.06 10.92
N THR A 121 -6.34 10.62 12.14
CA THR A 121 -6.35 12.08 12.31
C THR A 121 -4.95 12.68 12.44
N PHE A 122 -4.06 12.06 13.25
CA PHE A 122 -2.80 12.67 13.65
C PHE A 122 -1.61 11.72 13.52
N ASP A 123 -0.52 12.19 12.92
CA ASP A 123 0.78 11.52 12.99
C ASP A 123 1.50 11.79 14.33
N MET A 124 1.33 12.95 14.93
CA MET A 124 1.88 13.32 16.24
C MET A 124 0.87 14.14 17.03
N TRP A 125 1.09 14.16 18.36
CA TRP A 125 0.32 15.01 19.25
C TRP A 125 1.14 16.23 19.70
N ARG A 126 1.33 16.42 21.02
CA ARG A 126 2.08 17.55 21.59
C ARG A 126 3.58 17.45 21.37
N LYS A 127 4.11 16.21 21.31
CA LYS A 127 5.54 15.97 21.16
C LYS A 127 5.88 15.86 19.67
N ARG A 128 6.84 16.66 19.26
CA ARG A 128 7.28 16.72 17.86
C ARG A 128 8.09 15.48 17.46
N LYS A 129 7.86 14.98 16.28
CA LYS A 129 8.70 14.01 15.57
C LYS A 129 9.73 14.72 14.66
N THR A 130 9.32 15.82 14.04
CA THR A 130 10.16 16.62 13.13
C THR A 130 10.12 18.10 13.49
N ALA A 131 11.04 18.89 12.92
CA ALA A 131 11.19 20.31 13.29
C ALA A 131 9.96 21.18 13.00
N HIS A 132 9.15 20.80 11.99
CA HIS A 132 8.05 21.63 11.47
C HIS A 132 6.73 20.88 11.36
N ASP A 133 6.52 19.86 12.18
CA ASP A 133 5.32 19.04 12.17
C ASP A 133 4.10 19.70 12.86
N TYR A 134 2.99 18.95 12.89
CA TYR A 134 1.71 19.41 13.45
C TYR A 134 1.74 19.66 14.96
N SER A 135 2.71 19.14 15.70
CA SER A 135 2.80 19.34 17.17
C SER A 135 2.76 20.82 17.59
N ARG A 136 3.24 21.74 16.72
CA ARG A 136 3.18 23.20 16.93
C ARG A 136 1.76 23.74 17.02
N TYR A 137 0.81 23.07 16.40
CA TYR A 137 -0.60 23.48 16.32
C TYR A 137 -1.50 22.62 17.19
N PHE A 138 -1.03 21.45 17.63
CA PHE A 138 -1.83 20.45 18.33
C PHE A 138 -2.61 21.02 19.51
N ASN A 139 -1.96 21.79 20.40
CA ASN A 139 -2.62 22.33 21.60
C ASN A 139 -3.80 23.24 21.27
N GLU A 140 -3.74 23.99 20.17
CA GLU A 140 -4.76 24.95 19.76
C GLU A 140 -5.84 24.31 18.87
N TRP A 141 -5.45 23.36 17.98
CA TRP A 141 -6.30 22.92 16.88
C TRP A 141 -6.84 21.49 17.01
N HIS A 142 -6.26 20.63 17.87
CA HIS A 142 -6.63 19.21 17.93
C HIS A 142 -8.12 18.94 18.16
N GLU A 143 -8.79 19.76 18.99
CA GLU A 143 -10.23 19.55 19.25
C GLU A 143 -11.07 19.84 18.01
N ARG A 144 -10.75 20.91 17.31
CA ARG A 144 -11.44 21.31 16.09
C ARG A 144 -11.17 20.31 14.97
N ASP A 145 -9.90 20.00 14.70
CA ASP A 145 -9.51 19.14 13.59
C ASP A 145 -10.06 17.72 13.76
N LEU A 146 -10.03 17.17 14.98
CA LEU A 146 -10.63 15.87 15.27
C LEU A 146 -12.16 15.91 15.11
N THR A 147 -12.82 16.96 15.62
CA THR A 147 -14.26 17.13 15.49
C THR A 147 -14.68 17.25 14.04
N ASP A 148 -14.01 18.08 13.26
CA ASP A 148 -14.31 18.32 11.85
C ASP A 148 -14.12 17.05 11.02
N LEU A 149 -13.07 16.25 11.28
CA LEU A 149 -12.88 14.95 10.64
C LEU A 149 -14.06 14.01 10.91
N ILE A 150 -14.39 13.77 12.19
CA ILE A 150 -15.45 12.82 12.55
C ILE A 150 -16.81 13.26 11.97
N LEU A 151 -17.15 14.55 12.05
CA LEU A 151 -18.41 15.07 11.52
C LEU A 151 -18.47 14.98 9.99
N ARG A 152 -17.35 15.18 9.30
CA ARG A 152 -17.25 15.06 7.84
C ARG A 152 -17.44 13.61 7.41
N ASP A 153 -16.80 12.64 8.09
CA ASP A 153 -16.57 11.32 7.53
C ASP A 153 -17.46 10.21 8.13
N ARG A 154 -18.18 10.46 9.24
CA ARG A 154 -19.02 9.45 9.93
C ARG A 154 -20.16 8.86 9.11
N ASN A 155 -20.53 9.47 7.97
CA ASN A 155 -21.58 8.92 7.09
C ASN A 155 -21.04 7.96 6.03
N HIS A 156 -19.70 7.87 5.85
CA HIS A 156 -19.08 6.94 4.92
C HIS A 156 -19.20 5.50 5.41
N PRO A 157 -19.84 4.58 4.65
CA PRO A 157 -19.94 3.18 5.03
C PRO A 157 -18.59 2.46 5.00
N SER A 158 -17.61 2.96 4.25
CA SER A 158 -16.25 2.42 4.19
C SER A 158 -15.45 2.67 5.46
N VAL A 159 -15.76 3.70 6.26
CA VAL A 159 -15.05 3.96 7.52
C VAL A 159 -15.52 2.99 8.60
N PHE A 160 -14.60 2.22 9.17
CA PHE A 160 -14.85 1.20 10.20
C PHE A 160 -14.12 1.45 11.51
N VAL A 161 -13.03 2.22 11.47
CA VAL A 161 -12.16 2.48 12.62
C VAL A 161 -11.73 3.95 12.59
N TRP A 162 -11.77 4.60 13.74
CA TRP A 162 -11.15 5.91 13.97
C TRP A 162 -9.79 5.71 14.63
N SER A 163 -8.73 6.20 13.99
CA SER A 163 -7.39 6.22 14.56
C SER A 163 -7.03 7.63 15.03
N ILE A 164 -6.71 7.76 16.31
CA ILE A 164 -6.42 9.06 16.93
C ILE A 164 -4.94 9.42 16.96
N GLY A 165 -4.07 8.56 16.46
CA GLY A 165 -2.64 8.84 16.40
C GLY A 165 -1.80 7.72 15.82
N ASN A 166 -0.67 8.10 15.23
CA ASN A 166 0.35 7.20 14.73
C ASN A 166 1.64 7.38 15.51
N GLU A 167 2.14 6.32 16.15
CA GLU A 167 3.45 6.29 16.81
C GLU A 167 3.77 7.56 17.62
N VAL A 168 2.72 8.10 18.25
CA VAL A 168 2.87 9.34 19.02
C VAL A 168 3.85 9.13 20.18
N LEU A 169 4.74 10.09 20.44
CA LEU A 169 5.75 9.94 21.48
C LEU A 169 5.16 9.87 22.89
N GLU A 170 3.92 10.28 23.05
CA GLU A 170 3.13 10.14 24.27
C GLU A 170 2.83 8.69 24.67
N GLN A 171 2.99 7.73 23.79
CA GLN A 171 2.76 6.30 24.07
C GLN A 171 3.78 5.70 25.04
N TRP A 172 5.04 6.18 24.99
CA TRP A 172 6.17 5.55 25.67
C TRP A 172 5.99 5.43 27.17
N SER A 173 6.09 4.20 27.67
CA SER A 173 5.99 3.87 29.09
C SER A 173 7.23 4.25 29.91
N ASP A 174 8.36 4.54 29.26
CA ASP A 174 9.57 5.01 29.91
C ASP A 174 9.32 6.30 30.71
N ALA A 175 9.82 6.34 31.96
CA ALA A 175 9.72 7.52 32.83
C ALA A 175 10.35 8.79 32.23
N LYS A 176 11.29 8.63 31.27
CA LYS A 176 11.92 9.71 30.51
C LYS A 176 11.22 10.02 29.20
N ALA A 177 10.10 9.40 28.90
CA ALA A 177 9.38 9.57 27.63
C ALA A 177 9.07 11.03 27.28
N ASP A 178 8.95 11.91 28.28
CA ASP A 178 8.73 13.33 28.05
C ASP A 178 9.95 14.08 27.49
N THR A 179 11.13 13.48 27.54
CA THR A 179 12.40 14.07 27.07
C THR A 179 13.04 13.32 25.90
N LEU A 180 12.48 12.20 25.49
CA LEU A 180 13.01 11.41 24.37
C LEU A 180 12.79 12.10 23.03
N THR A 181 13.81 12.07 22.17
CA THR A 181 13.66 12.36 20.76
C THR A 181 13.08 11.14 20.03
N LEU A 182 12.55 11.33 18.81
CA LEU A 182 12.09 10.22 17.96
C LEU A 182 13.20 9.19 17.74
N GLU A 183 14.44 9.64 17.52
CA GLU A 183 15.59 8.77 17.32
C GLU A 183 15.88 7.90 18.54
N GLN A 184 15.84 8.50 19.74
CA GLN A 184 16.02 7.77 21.00
C GLN A 184 14.90 6.77 21.25
N ALA A 185 13.65 7.12 20.97
CA ALA A 185 12.50 6.24 21.09
C ALA A 185 12.64 5.03 20.15
N ASN A 186 13.00 5.25 18.90
CA ASN A 186 13.22 4.16 17.93
C ASN A 186 14.40 3.26 18.28
N LEU A 187 15.46 3.81 18.88
CA LEU A 187 16.58 2.99 19.39
C LEU A 187 16.13 2.07 20.53
N ILE A 188 15.35 2.58 21.47
CA ILE A 188 14.77 1.78 22.56
C ILE A 188 13.91 0.65 22.00
N LEU A 189 13.09 0.93 20.99
CA LEU A 189 12.27 -0.07 20.31
C LEU A 189 13.07 -1.24 19.75
N ASN A 190 14.15 -0.94 19.05
CA ASN A 190 14.93 -1.93 18.32
C ASN A 190 15.84 -2.78 19.23
N PHE A 191 16.20 -2.25 20.41
CA PHE A 191 17.14 -2.93 21.34
C PHE A 191 16.55 -3.25 22.71
N GLY A 192 15.26 -2.92 22.91
CA GLY A 192 14.58 -3.10 24.19
C GLY A 192 14.92 -2.06 25.24
N HIS A 193 14.13 -2.03 26.29
CA HIS A 193 14.32 -1.18 27.48
C HIS A 193 14.16 -2.01 28.75
N ASP A 194 14.83 -1.55 29.81
CA ASP A 194 14.73 -2.20 31.12
C ASP A 194 13.32 -2.00 31.69
N GLN A 195 12.70 -3.06 32.19
CA GLN A 195 11.38 -2.98 32.82
C GLN A 195 11.33 -2.01 34.01
N SER A 196 12.47 -1.77 34.67
CA SER A 196 12.55 -0.78 35.75
C SER A 196 12.31 0.66 35.30
N MET A 197 12.39 0.94 34.00
CA MET A 197 12.13 2.26 33.39
C MET A 197 10.65 2.49 33.08
N LEU A 198 9.81 1.45 33.19
CA LEU A 198 8.37 1.56 32.91
C LEU A 198 7.64 2.32 34.03
N ALA A 199 6.59 3.04 33.66
CA ALA A 199 5.69 3.66 34.63
C ALA A 199 5.05 2.59 35.53
N LYS A 200 4.88 2.87 36.83
CA LYS A 200 4.27 1.94 37.78
C LYS A 200 2.84 1.59 37.40
N GLU A 201 2.44 0.34 37.63
CA GLU A 201 1.06 -0.09 37.42
C GLU A 201 0.08 0.77 38.26
N GLY A 202 -1.06 1.11 37.65
CA GLY A 202 -2.18 1.79 38.31
C GLY A 202 -2.19 3.33 38.22
N GLU A 203 -1.12 3.99 37.79
CA GLU A 203 -1.09 5.44 37.63
C GLU A 203 -1.55 5.87 36.24
N MET A 204 -2.58 6.73 36.17
CA MET A 204 -3.00 7.37 34.92
C MET A 204 -2.18 8.61 34.69
N SER A 205 -1.26 8.56 33.75
CA SER A 205 -0.41 9.69 33.37
C SER A 205 -1.20 10.77 32.61
N VAL A 206 -0.60 11.95 32.45
CA VAL A 206 -1.14 13.02 31.58
C VAL A 206 -1.34 12.51 30.15
N ASN A 207 -0.47 11.64 29.65
CA ASN A 207 -0.58 11.04 28.32
C ASN A 207 -1.79 10.08 28.23
N SER A 208 -2.04 9.26 29.26
CA SER A 208 -3.24 8.43 29.32
C SER A 208 -4.53 9.28 29.41
N LEU A 209 -4.51 10.39 30.15
CA LEU A 209 -5.64 11.32 30.22
C LEU A 209 -5.90 12.00 28.87
N LEU A 210 -4.85 12.39 28.15
CA LEU A 210 -4.98 12.94 26.79
C LEU A 210 -5.57 11.92 25.83
N THR A 211 -5.10 10.67 25.86
CA THR A 211 -5.66 9.57 25.07
C THR A 211 -7.14 9.42 25.34
N LYS A 212 -7.52 9.40 26.63
CA LYS A 212 -8.94 9.29 27.02
C LYS A 212 -9.75 10.47 26.49
N LYS A 213 -9.23 11.71 26.62
CA LYS A 213 -9.89 12.90 26.10
C LYS A 213 -10.18 12.78 24.60
N LEU A 214 -9.19 12.42 23.79
CA LEU A 214 -9.35 12.29 22.33
C LEU A 214 -10.35 11.19 21.97
N ALA A 215 -10.25 10.02 22.63
CA ALA A 215 -11.20 8.93 22.40
C ALA A 215 -12.63 9.31 22.81
N ASP A 216 -12.83 10.00 23.95
CA ASP A 216 -14.14 10.46 24.40
C ASP A 216 -14.73 11.49 23.43
N MET A 217 -13.92 12.37 22.84
CA MET A 217 -14.36 13.30 21.79
C MET A 217 -14.89 12.56 20.56
N VAL A 218 -14.17 11.56 20.09
CA VAL A 218 -14.64 10.70 18.97
C VAL A 218 -15.97 10.06 19.33
N LYS A 219 -16.05 9.38 20.49
CA LYS A 219 -17.25 8.65 20.94
C LYS A 219 -18.48 9.53 21.17
N ALA A 220 -18.26 10.80 21.53
CA ALA A 220 -19.36 11.77 21.65
C ALA A 220 -19.98 12.14 20.29
N LEU A 221 -19.23 12.03 19.20
CA LEU A 221 -19.66 12.34 17.84
C LEU A 221 -20.08 11.11 17.04
N ASP A 222 -19.42 9.97 17.29
CA ASP A 222 -19.73 8.66 16.69
C ASP A 222 -19.44 7.53 17.69
N SER A 223 -20.48 6.97 18.26
CA SER A 223 -20.42 5.81 19.17
C SER A 223 -20.49 4.46 18.44
N THR A 224 -20.58 4.44 17.10
CA THR A 224 -20.83 3.23 16.31
C THR A 224 -19.56 2.54 15.85
N ARG A 225 -18.43 3.25 15.87
CA ARG A 225 -17.12 2.73 15.43
C ARG A 225 -16.11 2.71 16.57
N PRO A 226 -15.21 1.69 16.60
CA PRO A 226 -14.15 1.63 17.58
C PRO A 226 -13.10 2.71 17.35
N VAL A 227 -12.44 3.10 18.43
CA VAL A 227 -11.28 4.00 18.45
C VAL A 227 -10.01 3.18 18.67
N THR A 228 -8.97 3.47 17.89
CA THR A 228 -7.63 2.90 18.00
C THR A 228 -6.54 3.95 17.85
N ALA A 229 -5.30 3.54 17.92
CA ALA A 229 -4.10 4.28 17.49
C ALA A 229 -3.07 3.28 16.99
N GLY A 230 -2.24 3.67 16.02
CA GLY A 230 -1.09 2.89 15.58
C GLY A 230 0.04 3.02 16.61
N CYS A 231 0.32 1.96 17.36
CA CYS A 231 1.31 1.98 18.43
C CYS A 231 2.50 1.09 18.11
N ASN A 232 3.70 1.66 18.14
CA ASN A 232 4.94 0.92 17.97
C ASN A 232 5.62 0.53 19.30
N GLU A 233 5.02 0.81 20.46
CA GLU A 233 5.35 0.18 21.73
C GLU A 233 4.28 -0.86 22.08
N PRO A 234 4.54 -2.20 21.90
CA PRO A 234 3.54 -3.24 22.08
C PRO A 234 3.29 -3.60 23.56
N ASN A 235 3.93 -2.88 24.48
CA ASN A 235 3.85 -3.14 25.92
C ASN A 235 2.47 -2.70 26.47
N PRO A 236 1.79 -3.52 27.31
CA PRO A 236 0.56 -3.11 28.00
C PRO A 236 0.70 -1.86 28.88
N ASN A 237 1.91 -1.52 29.30
CA ASN A 237 2.19 -0.28 30.04
C ASN A 237 2.28 0.97 29.17
N ASN A 238 2.22 0.84 27.83
CA ASN A 238 2.05 1.97 26.92
C ASN A 238 0.92 2.87 27.41
N HIS A 239 1.19 4.19 27.53
CA HIS A 239 0.25 5.14 28.10
C HIS A 239 -1.09 5.20 27.34
N LEU A 240 -1.10 4.95 26.04
CA LEU A 240 -2.32 4.90 25.26
C LEU A 240 -3.16 3.67 25.63
N PHE A 241 -2.55 2.50 25.78
CA PHE A 241 -3.25 1.27 26.20
C PHE A 241 -3.72 1.37 27.66
N ARG A 242 -2.88 1.89 28.55
CA ARG A 242 -3.23 2.11 29.98
C ARG A 242 -4.39 3.06 30.18
N SER A 243 -4.67 3.94 29.24
CA SER A 243 -5.85 4.82 29.32
C SER A 243 -7.17 4.05 29.40
N GLY A 244 -7.17 2.79 28.90
CA GLY A 244 -8.38 1.96 28.78
C GLY A 244 -9.38 2.47 27.74
N ALA A 245 -9.09 3.61 27.09
CA ALA A 245 -10.04 4.31 26.22
C ALA A 245 -10.07 3.75 24.78
N LEU A 246 -9.00 3.07 24.35
CA LEU A 246 -8.96 2.41 23.04
C LEU A 246 -9.81 1.15 23.04
N ASP A 247 -10.71 1.05 22.07
CA ASP A 247 -11.61 -0.10 21.90
C ASP A 247 -10.90 -1.26 21.20
N LEU A 248 -9.96 -0.95 20.33
CA LEU A 248 -9.20 -1.86 19.49
C LEU A 248 -7.71 -1.62 19.71
N ILE A 249 -6.96 -2.67 20.00
CA ILE A 249 -5.50 -2.61 20.11
C ILE A 249 -4.90 -2.58 18.71
N GLY A 250 -4.14 -1.53 18.40
CA GLY A 250 -3.46 -1.34 17.12
C GLY A 250 -1.95 -1.38 17.30
N PHE A 251 -1.28 -2.38 16.70
CA PHE A 251 0.18 -2.41 16.67
C PHE A 251 0.72 -1.94 15.32
N ASN A 252 1.80 -1.18 15.38
CA ASN A 252 2.72 -1.02 14.27
C ASN A 252 3.87 -2.00 14.49
N TYR A 253 4.10 -2.89 13.49
CA TYR A 253 5.17 -3.92 13.55
C TYR A 253 5.08 -4.90 14.72
N HIS A 254 6.22 -5.41 15.22
CA HIS A 254 6.32 -6.33 16.37
C HIS A 254 5.51 -7.61 16.19
N ASP A 255 5.64 -8.25 15.05
CA ASP A 255 4.90 -9.48 14.72
C ASP A 255 5.24 -10.67 15.65
N ASP A 256 6.40 -10.66 16.29
CA ASP A 256 6.79 -11.57 17.37
C ASP A 256 5.88 -11.46 18.61
N TRP A 257 5.21 -10.31 18.81
CA TRP A 257 4.28 -10.10 19.93
C TRP A 257 2.84 -10.52 19.62
N PHE A 258 2.47 -10.73 18.35
CA PHE A 258 1.09 -10.94 17.95
C PHE A 258 0.43 -12.12 18.67
N ALA A 259 1.11 -13.28 18.73
CA ALA A 259 0.56 -14.47 19.38
C ALA A 259 0.21 -14.25 20.86
N GLY A 260 0.94 -13.37 21.56
CA GLY A 260 0.74 -13.05 22.98
C GLY A 260 -0.33 -11.98 23.27
N VAL A 261 -0.92 -11.36 22.25
CA VAL A 261 -1.89 -10.25 22.43
C VAL A 261 -3.13 -10.66 23.24
N PRO A 262 -3.78 -11.82 23.02
CA PRO A 262 -4.95 -12.21 23.81
C PRO A 262 -4.68 -12.33 25.32
N GLU A 263 -3.47 -12.72 25.70
CA GLU A 263 -3.05 -12.82 27.10
C GLU A 263 -2.70 -11.45 27.70
N LYS A 264 -1.98 -10.62 26.93
CA LYS A 264 -1.48 -9.32 27.39
C LYS A 264 -2.55 -8.24 27.41
N PHE A 265 -3.58 -8.36 26.54
CA PHE A 265 -4.70 -7.44 26.41
C PHE A 265 -6.05 -8.16 26.50
N PRO A 266 -6.38 -8.77 27.66
CA PRO A 266 -7.58 -9.58 27.80
C PRO A 266 -8.85 -8.78 27.48
N GLY A 267 -9.73 -9.37 26.65
CA GLY A 267 -10.99 -8.79 26.26
C GLY A 267 -10.91 -7.66 25.22
N LYS A 268 -9.73 -7.36 24.67
CA LYS A 268 -9.55 -6.36 23.61
C LYS A 268 -9.34 -7.05 22.25
N PRO A 269 -10.09 -6.68 21.21
CA PRO A 269 -9.80 -7.10 19.85
C PRO A 269 -8.51 -6.45 19.34
N PHE A 270 -7.93 -7.04 18.31
CA PHE A 270 -6.60 -6.67 17.81
C PHE A 270 -6.56 -6.49 16.30
N ILE A 271 -5.82 -5.48 15.85
CA ILE A 271 -5.50 -5.22 14.44
C ILE A 271 -4.03 -4.81 14.31
N VAL A 272 -3.40 -5.20 13.21
CA VAL A 272 -2.06 -4.71 12.85
C VAL A 272 -2.24 -3.43 12.04
N ALA A 273 -2.03 -2.30 12.69
CA ALA A 273 -2.26 -0.98 12.09
C ALA A 273 -1.18 -0.63 11.06
N GLU A 274 0.04 -1.16 11.25
CA GLU A 274 1.15 -1.03 10.31
C GLU A 274 2.03 -2.28 10.38
N SER A 275 2.41 -2.83 9.24
CA SER A 275 3.15 -4.09 9.20
C SER A 275 4.23 -4.11 8.12
N VAL A 276 5.12 -5.08 8.19
CA VAL A 276 6.12 -5.40 7.16
C VAL A 276 7.29 -4.42 7.14
N SER A 277 7.27 -3.33 6.36
CA SER A 277 8.43 -2.46 6.05
C SER A 277 9.60 -3.20 5.39
N ALA A 278 9.29 -4.11 4.46
CA ALA A 278 10.28 -4.65 3.53
C ALA A 278 10.65 -3.61 2.47
N LEU A 279 11.84 -3.76 1.92
CA LEU A 279 12.46 -2.82 0.99
C LEU A 279 12.68 -3.48 -0.36
N MET A 280 12.19 -2.88 -1.43
CA MET A 280 12.26 -3.45 -2.77
C MET A 280 12.42 -2.39 -3.85
N THR A 281 13.21 -2.72 -4.87
CA THR A 281 13.30 -1.96 -6.13
C THR A 281 12.82 -2.85 -7.26
N ARG A 282 11.77 -2.45 -7.98
CA ARG A 282 11.25 -3.19 -9.13
C ARG A 282 12.36 -3.51 -10.13
N GLY A 283 12.55 -4.80 -10.43
CA GLY A 283 13.49 -5.29 -11.44
C GLY A 283 14.94 -5.47 -10.99
N TYR A 284 15.27 -5.14 -9.74
CA TYR A 284 16.60 -5.35 -9.18
C TYR A 284 16.64 -6.60 -8.29
N TYR A 285 17.63 -7.46 -8.50
CA TYR A 285 17.74 -8.75 -7.79
C TYR A 285 19.14 -8.98 -7.27
N ARG A 286 19.24 -9.33 -5.98
CA ARG A 286 20.49 -9.79 -5.33
C ARG A 286 20.44 -11.28 -5.10
N MET A 287 21.49 -11.96 -5.47
CA MET A 287 21.64 -13.41 -5.26
C MET A 287 22.87 -13.70 -4.42
N PRO A 288 22.81 -14.73 -3.55
CA PRO A 288 21.70 -15.67 -3.38
C PRO A 288 20.50 -15.04 -2.68
N SER A 289 19.28 -15.53 -2.98
CA SER A 289 18.03 -14.98 -2.46
C SER A 289 17.64 -15.50 -1.07
N ASP A 290 18.32 -16.53 -0.58
CA ASP A 290 18.15 -17.14 0.74
C ASP A 290 18.86 -16.38 1.88
N GLU A 291 19.58 -15.31 1.57
CA GLU A 291 20.19 -14.43 2.56
C GLU A 291 19.26 -13.24 2.87
N THR A 292 18.89 -13.09 4.14
CA THR A 292 18.14 -11.92 4.61
C THR A 292 19.07 -10.72 4.77
N VAL A 293 18.67 -9.58 4.24
CA VAL A 293 19.39 -8.31 4.32
C VAL A 293 18.59 -7.34 5.19
N ILE A 294 19.16 -6.94 6.33
CA ILE A 294 18.59 -5.88 7.16
C ILE A 294 19.33 -4.59 6.85
N CYS A 295 18.62 -3.59 6.35
CA CYS A 295 19.23 -2.31 5.99
C CYS A 295 18.34 -1.08 6.30
N PRO A 296 18.92 -0.09 7.03
CA PRO A 296 20.24 -0.18 7.65
C PRO A 296 20.27 -1.28 8.70
N GLU A 297 21.45 -1.77 9.06
CA GLU A 297 21.59 -2.78 10.13
C GLU A 297 20.97 -2.30 11.46
N ARG A 298 21.01 -0.98 11.67
CA ARG A 298 20.47 -0.31 12.84
C ARG A 298 19.99 1.09 12.46
N TRP A 299 18.90 1.57 13.04
CA TRP A 299 18.28 2.86 12.72
C TRP A 299 19.25 4.04 12.67
N ASP A 300 20.20 4.10 13.59
CA ASP A 300 21.18 5.18 13.73
C ASP A 300 22.46 4.97 12.90
N LYS A 301 22.53 3.92 12.09
CA LYS A 301 23.67 3.64 11.23
C LYS A 301 23.40 4.09 9.81
N PRO A 302 24.37 4.77 9.16
CA PRO A 302 24.26 5.03 7.73
C PRO A 302 24.34 3.71 6.96
N TYR A 303 23.54 3.61 5.90
CA TYR A 303 23.61 2.53 4.93
C TYR A 303 24.07 3.10 3.59
N PHE A 304 24.95 2.39 2.92
CA PHE A 304 25.43 2.76 1.61
C PHE A 304 25.61 1.53 0.73
N ASP A 305 25.08 1.62 -0.47
CA ASP A 305 25.25 0.67 -1.57
C ASP A 305 25.17 1.46 -2.87
N ASP A 306 26.19 1.32 -3.74
CA ASP A 306 26.32 2.08 -4.99
C ASP A 306 25.14 1.89 -5.95
N SER A 307 24.37 0.79 -5.82
CA SER A 307 23.21 0.53 -6.65
C SER A 307 22.02 1.42 -6.31
N PHE A 308 21.94 1.97 -5.10
CA PHE A 308 20.77 2.64 -4.55
C PHE A 308 19.49 1.82 -4.75
N SER A 309 19.59 0.49 -4.66
CA SER A 309 18.49 -0.45 -4.91
C SER A 309 18.43 -1.52 -3.83
N CYS A 310 17.22 -1.98 -3.53
CA CYS A 310 16.94 -3.11 -2.64
C CYS A 310 16.44 -4.29 -3.47
N SER A 311 16.84 -5.51 -3.09
CA SER A 311 16.46 -6.71 -3.83
C SER A 311 14.95 -6.87 -3.95
N SER A 312 14.46 -7.22 -5.14
CA SER A 312 13.03 -7.48 -5.40
C SER A 312 12.55 -8.86 -4.90
N TYR A 313 13.46 -9.70 -4.43
CA TYR A 313 13.11 -10.84 -3.59
C TYR A 313 12.61 -10.35 -2.23
N ASP A 314 11.72 -11.11 -1.58
CA ASP A 314 11.21 -10.78 -0.24
C ASP A 314 12.23 -11.11 0.88
N ASN A 315 13.44 -10.59 0.76
CA ASN A 315 14.57 -10.88 1.64
C ASN A 315 15.30 -9.64 2.17
N CYS A 316 14.74 -8.45 1.97
CA CYS A 316 15.34 -7.20 2.43
C CYS A 316 14.32 -6.38 3.21
N HIS A 317 14.65 -5.98 4.45
CA HIS A 317 13.76 -5.18 5.30
C HIS A 317 14.54 -4.28 6.28
N VAL A 318 13.84 -3.34 6.89
CA VAL A 318 14.38 -2.49 7.95
C VAL A 318 14.45 -3.22 9.30
N PRO A 319 15.25 -2.73 10.28
CA PRO A 319 15.44 -3.43 11.57
C PRO A 319 14.19 -3.53 12.44
N TRP A 320 13.18 -2.65 12.26
CA TRP A 320 11.89 -2.72 12.98
C TRP A 320 10.81 -3.47 12.21
N GLY A 321 11.10 -3.87 10.96
CA GLY A 321 10.18 -4.57 10.08
C GLY A 321 10.51 -6.04 9.90
N ASN A 322 9.79 -6.67 8.99
CA ASN A 322 9.98 -8.06 8.57
C ASN A 322 9.73 -8.17 7.07
N SER A 323 10.04 -9.33 6.48
CA SER A 323 9.63 -9.65 5.12
C SER A 323 8.09 -9.73 5.02
N HIS A 324 7.56 -9.58 3.81
CA HIS A 324 6.11 -9.72 3.58
C HIS A 324 5.60 -11.11 3.97
N GLU A 325 6.32 -12.17 3.59
CA GLU A 325 5.98 -13.55 3.95
C GLU A 325 6.07 -13.79 5.46
N GLY A 326 7.08 -13.21 6.12
CA GLY A 326 7.26 -13.32 7.57
C GLY A 326 6.04 -12.80 8.32
N THR A 327 5.67 -11.56 8.11
CA THR A 327 4.50 -10.96 8.75
C THR A 327 3.19 -11.63 8.32
N MET A 328 3.02 -11.94 7.04
CA MET A 328 1.82 -12.61 6.53
C MET A 328 1.57 -13.95 7.24
N ARG A 329 2.62 -14.71 7.53
CA ARG A 329 2.54 -15.97 8.28
C ARG A 329 1.92 -15.77 9.66
N HIS A 330 2.34 -14.75 10.39
CA HIS A 330 1.77 -14.41 11.70
C HIS A 330 0.30 -14.02 11.62
N VAL A 331 -0.07 -13.19 10.63
CA VAL A 331 -1.45 -12.73 10.44
C VAL A 331 -2.37 -13.87 9.99
N LYS A 332 -1.90 -14.73 9.08
CA LYS A 332 -2.67 -15.85 8.53
C LYS A 332 -2.94 -16.93 9.58
N ASN A 333 -1.97 -17.22 10.45
CA ASN A 333 -2.07 -18.30 11.43
C ASN A 333 -2.80 -17.92 12.73
N ASN A 334 -3.19 -16.66 12.89
CA ASN A 334 -3.88 -16.17 14.08
C ASN A 334 -5.27 -15.63 13.75
N ASP A 335 -6.28 -16.41 14.09
CA ASP A 335 -7.67 -16.11 13.76
C ASP A 335 -8.22 -14.86 14.42
N PHE A 336 -7.75 -14.53 15.62
CA PHE A 336 -8.18 -13.36 16.37
C PHE A 336 -7.67 -12.05 15.80
N ILE A 337 -6.64 -12.05 14.96
CA ILE A 337 -6.14 -10.86 14.30
C ILE A 337 -7.18 -10.41 13.27
N SER A 338 -7.71 -9.21 13.42
CA SER A 338 -8.74 -8.66 12.52
C SER A 338 -8.24 -8.46 11.10
N GLY A 339 -6.95 -8.23 10.94
CA GLY A 339 -6.25 -8.03 9.68
C GLY A 339 -5.01 -7.17 9.87
N GLN A 340 -4.45 -6.72 8.76
CA GLN A 340 -3.26 -5.87 8.73
C GLN A 340 -3.39 -4.74 7.71
N TYR A 341 -2.61 -3.69 7.91
CA TYR A 341 -2.33 -2.66 6.92
C TYR A 341 -0.83 -2.64 6.64
N VAL A 342 -0.46 -3.08 5.44
CA VAL A 342 0.96 -3.22 5.03
C VAL A 342 1.58 -1.85 4.78
N TRP A 343 2.75 -1.59 5.28
CA TRP A 343 3.59 -0.44 4.95
C TRP A 343 4.48 -0.78 3.75
N THR A 344 4.14 -0.30 2.50
CA THR A 344 2.97 0.46 2.07
C THR A 344 2.38 -0.09 0.76
N GLY A 345 1.19 0.40 0.38
CA GLY A 345 0.61 0.02 -0.91
C GLY A 345 1.44 0.50 -2.09
N PHE A 346 1.86 1.76 -2.07
CA PHE A 346 2.68 2.40 -3.12
C PHE A 346 3.94 3.01 -2.52
N ASP A 347 5.01 3.06 -3.32
CA ASP A 347 6.10 3.97 -3.02
C ASP A 347 5.58 5.41 -3.03
N TYR A 348 6.17 6.27 -2.23
CA TYR A 348 5.79 7.67 -2.05
C TYR A 348 7.03 8.58 -2.00
N LEU A 349 6.85 9.85 -2.27
CA LEU A 349 7.92 10.84 -2.20
C LEU A 349 8.29 11.12 -0.74
N GLY A 350 9.57 11.14 -0.46
CA GLY A 350 10.13 11.21 0.89
C GLY A 350 10.50 9.84 1.45
N GLU A 351 11.08 9.82 2.65
CA GLU A 351 11.50 8.63 3.39
C GLU A 351 12.26 7.58 2.54
N PRO A 352 13.40 7.94 1.95
CA PRO A 352 14.12 7.06 1.04
C PRO A 352 14.94 5.97 1.77
N THR A 353 14.56 5.61 2.99
CA THR A 353 15.20 4.54 3.76
C THR A 353 15.40 3.28 2.89
N PRO A 354 16.60 2.68 2.88
CA PRO A 354 17.74 2.90 3.78
C PRO A 354 18.74 3.96 3.29
N TYR A 355 18.47 4.57 2.14
CA TYR A 355 19.38 5.50 1.47
C TYR A 355 19.13 6.95 1.86
N GLY A 356 20.11 7.78 1.58
CA GLY A 356 20.00 9.23 1.53
C GLY A 356 19.96 9.73 0.07
N TRP A 357 20.08 11.05 -0.10
CA TRP A 357 20.19 11.65 -1.42
C TRP A 357 21.27 10.97 -2.29
N PRO A 358 21.00 10.65 -3.59
CA PRO A 358 19.91 11.14 -4.44
C PRO A 358 18.59 10.36 -4.36
N ALA A 359 18.47 9.32 -3.54
CA ALA A 359 17.20 8.65 -3.33
C ALA A 359 16.21 9.63 -2.68
N ARG A 360 14.98 9.71 -3.22
CA ARG A 360 13.96 10.68 -2.83
C ARG A 360 12.56 10.13 -2.71
N SER A 361 12.36 8.87 -3.07
CA SER A 361 11.13 8.14 -2.81
C SER A 361 11.40 6.90 -1.98
N SER A 362 10.37 6.38 -1.33
CA SER A 362 10.45 5.18 -0.52
C SER A 362 10.73 3.93 -1.37
N TYR A 363 11.09 2.85 -0.69
CA TYR A 363 11.28 1.51 -1.24
C TYR A 363 10.24 0.51 -0.69
N PHE A 364 9.36 0.96 0.20
CA PHE A 364 8.42 0.15 0.96
C PHE A 364 7.21 -0.32 0.16
N GLY A 365 6.87 0.37 -0.93
CA GLY A 365 5.66 0.10 -1.71
C GLY A 365 5.62 -1.32 -2.28
N ILE A 366 4.46 -1.97 -2.22
CA ILE A 366 4.14 -3.18 -3.00
C ILE A 366 4.11 -2.85 -4.50
N VAL A 367 3.76 -1.61 -4.80
CA VAL A 367 3.73 -1.00 -6.14
C VAL A 367 4.70 0.17 -6.16
N ASP A 368 5.43 0.37 -7.25
CA ASP A 368 6.36 1.49 -7.35
C ASP A 368 5.64 2.85 -7.54
N LEU A 369 6.40 3.95 -7.47
CA LEU A 369 5.85 5.32 -7.55
C LEU A 369 5.08 5.58 -8.86
N ALA A 370 5.46 4.95 -9.96
CA ALA A 370 4.78 5.06 -11.25
C ALA A 370 3.51 4.20 -11.36
N GLY A 371 3.27 3.33 -10.37
CA GLY A 371 2.13 2.42 -10.33
C GLY A 371 2.40 1.08 -11.01
N PHE A 372 3.66 0.65 -11.13
CA PHE A 372 4.01 -0.68 -11.61
C PHE A 372 4.15 -1.65 -10.43
N PRO A 373 3.48 -2.83 -10.47
CA PRO A 373 3.65 -3.86 -9.47
C PRO A 373 5.11 -4.30 -9.31
N LYS A 374 5.57 -4.45 -8.06
CA LYS A 374 6.79 -5.19 -7.72
C LYS A 374 6.44 -6.68 -7.57
N ASP A 375 7.41 -7.58 -7.49
CA ASP A 375 7.12 -9.02 -7.51
C ASP A 375 6.23 -9.47 -6.34
N VAL A 376 6.40 -8.87 -5.18
CA VAL A 376 5.59 -9.14 -3.98
C VAL A 376 4.09 -8.82 -4.14
N TYR A 377 3.72 -7.98 -5.09
CA TYR A 377 2.31 -7.78 -5.46
C TYR A 377 1.60 -9.11 -5.77
N TYR A 378 2.30 -10.02 -6.44
CA TYR A 378 1.77 -11.33 -6.82
C TYR A 378 1.73 -12.32 -5.66
N LEU A 379 2.58 -12.15 -4.63
CA LEU A 379 2.41 -12.83 -3.35
C LEU A 379 1.04 -12.49 -2.77
N TYR A 380 0.76 -11.19 -2.58
CA TYR A 380 -0.52 -10.75 -2.04
C TYR A 380 -1.69 -11.18 -2.91
N GLN A 381 -1.59 -11.06 -4.23
CA GLN A 381 -2.63 -11.51 -5.14
C GLN A 381 -2.90 -13.01 -5.00
N SER A 382 -1.87 -13.83 -4.80
CA SER A 382 -2.04 -15.29 -4.62
C SER A 382 -2.70 -15.67 -3.31
N GLU A 383 -2.55 -14.85 -2.25
CA GLU A 383 -3.06 -15.12 -0.91
C GLU A 383 -4.38 -14.39 -0.59
N TRP A 384 -4.56 -13.19 -1.15
CA TRP A 384 -5.72 -12.36 -0.85
C TRP A 384 -6.87 -12.49 -1.84
N HIS A 385 -6.58 -12.92 -3.08
CA HIS A 385 -7.58 -13.04 -4.13
C HIS A 385 -7.90 -14.52 -4.42
N SER A 386 -8.81 -15.11 -3.64
CA SER A 386 -9.13 -16.55 -3.71
C SER A 386 -9.65 -17.03 -5.08
N GLU A 387 -10.40 -16.18 -5.78
CA GLU A 387 -11.05 -16.51 -7.06
C GLU A 387 -10.08 -16.41 -8.25
N LYS A 388 -9.03 -15.62 -8.13
CA LYS A 388 -8.06 -15.42 -9.20
C LYS A 388 -6.98 -16.47 -9.18
N LYS A 389 -6.76 -17.13 -10.32
CA LYS A 389 -5.61 -18.02 -10.49
C LYS A 389 -4.36 -17.17 -10.71
N VAL A 390 -3.34 -17.41 -9.92
CA VAL A 390 -2.06 -16.69 -9.96
C VAL A 390 -0.92 -17.67 -10.23
N LEU A 391 -0.04 -17.30 -11.14
CA LEU A 391 1.27 -17.92 -11.35
C LEU A 391 2.22 -16.82 -11.81
N HIS A 392 3.12 -16.38 -10.92
CA HIS A 392 4.10 -15.35 -11.20
C HIS A 392 5.50 -15.92 -11.05
N LEU A 393 6.27 -15.87 -12.13
CA LEU A 393 7.66 -16.31 -12.20
C LEU A 393 8.57 -15.10 -12.26
N PHE A 394 9.62 -15.07 -11.45
CA PHE A 394 10.65 -14.04 -11.43
C PHE A 394 11.99 -14.62 -10.95
N PRO A 395 13.11 -13.95 -11.20
CA PRO A 395 13.32 -12.69 -11.91
C PRO A 395 13.14 -12.81 -13.44
N HIS A 396 13.50 -11.73 -14.15
CA HIS A 396 13.66 -11.74 -15.60
C HIS A 396 14.73 -12.75 -16.05
N TRP A 397 14.76 -13.07 -17.37
CA TRP A 397 15.69 -14.05 -17.91
C TRP A 397 16.73 -13.41 -18.85
N ASN A 398 17.48 -12.37 -18.33
CA ASN A 398 18.59 -11.71 -19.01
C ASN A 398 19.74 -11.52 -18.00
N TRP A 399 20.70 -12.47 -18.02
CA TRP A 399 21.80 -12.53 -17.07
C TRP A 399 23.13 -12.83 -17.77
N ALA A 400 24.24 -12.92 -17.04
CA ALA A 400 25.50 -13.37 -17.58
C ALA A 400 25.46 -14.91 -17.80
N PRO A 401 25.93 -15.44 -18.96
CA PRO A 401 25.94 -16.87 -19.20
C PRO A 401 26.65 -17.65 -18.09
N GLY A 402 25.99 -18.70 -17.59
CA GLY A 402 26.48 -19.55 -16.51
C GLY A 402 26.30 -19.00 -15.09
N GLN A 403 25.74 -17.81 -14.91
CA GLN A 403 25.38 -17.26 -13.61
C GLN A 403 24.30 -18.12 -12.94
N ASP A 404 24.43 -18.35 -11.62
CA ASP A 404 23.39 -19.00 -10.84
C ASP A 404 22.27 -18.00 -10.55
N ILE A 405 21.03 -18.40 -10.89
CA ILE A 405 19.82 -17.58 -10.77
C ILE A 405 18.82 -18.29 -9.88
N ASP A 406 18.32 -17.58 -8.88
CA ASP A 406 17.24 -18.06 -8.02
C ASP A 406 15.90 -17.70 -8.67
N MET A 407 15.26 -18.66 -9.33
CA MET A 407 13.93 -18.49 -9.90
C MET A 407 12.88 -18.76 -8.83
N TRP A 408 12.07 -17.74 -8.52
CA TRP A 408 10.94 -17.86 -7.59
C TRP A 408 9.62 -17.92 -8.32
N ALA A 409 8.65 -18.62 -7.73
CA ALA A 409 7.28 -18.60 -8.22
C ALA A 409 6.28 -18.39 -7.06
N TYR A 410 5.44 -17.35 -7.18
CA TYR A 410 4.21 -17.20 -6.41
C TYR A 410 3.06 -17.84 -7.17
N TYR A 411 2.26 -18.68 -6.50
CA TYR A 411 1.12 -19.32 -7.12
C TYR A 411 0.02 -19.68 -6.13
N ASN A 412 -1.19 -19.88 -6.66
CA ASN A 412 -2.32 -20.41 -5.90
C ASN A 412 -3.13 -21.38 -6.76
N ASN A 413 -4.17 -21.98 -6.16
CA ASN A 413 -5.10 -22.88 -6.84
C ASN A 413 -4.44 -24.06 -7.61
N ALA A 414 -3.23 -24.46 -7.17
CA ALA A 414 -2.46 -25.57 -7.72
C ALA A 414 -1.74 -26.33 -6.60
N ASP A 415 -1.46 -27.61 -6.83
CA ASP A 415 -0.80 -28.46 -5.84
C ASP A 415 0.73 -28.40 -6.00
N GLU A 416 1.19 -28.21 -7.24
CA GLU A 416 2.59 -28.23 -7.62
C GLU A 416 2.90 -27.27 -8.77
N VAL A 417 4.16 -26.93 -8.89
CA VAL A 417 4.71 -26.19 -10.02
C VAL A 417 6.01 -26.83 -10.51
N GLU A 418 6.25 -26.80 -11.81
CA GLU A 418 7.45 -27.33 -12.44
C GLU A 418 8.11 -26.27 -13.29
N LEU A 419 9.42 -26.10 -13.13
CA LEU A 419 10.23 -25.16 -13.90
C LEU A 419 10.92 -25.88 -15.05
N PHE A 420 10.98 -25.23 -16.19
CA PHE A 420 11.73 -25.68 -17.38
C PHE A 420 12.67 -24.57 -17.85
N VAL A 421 13.91 -24.94 -18.18
CA VAL A 421 14.88 -24.07 -18.85
C VAL A 421 15.13 -24.68 -20.24
N ASN A 422 14.84 -23.94 -21.29
CA ASN A 422 14.99 -24.38 -22.69
C ASN A 422 14.32 -25.75 -22.97
N GLY A 423 13.19 -26.03 -22.30
CA GLY A 423 12.44 -27.28 -22.42
C GLY A 423 12.89 -28.39 -21.47
N GLU A 424 14.01 -28.25 -20.78
CA GLU A 424 14.49 -29.23 -19.79
C GLU A 424 13.93 -28.95 -18.42
N SER A 425 13.30 -29.98 -17.80
CA SER A 425 12.73 -29.85 -16.44
C SER A 425 13.81 -29.63 -15.38
N GLN A 426 13.59 -28.66 -14.53
CA GLN A 426 14.40 -28.34 -13.36
C GLN A 426 13.77 -28.92 -12.07
N GLY A 427 12.76 -29.78 -12.24
CA GLY A 427 12.05 -30.46 -11.19
C GLY A 427 10.80 -29.74 -10.69
N VAL A 428 9.96 -30.53 -10.05
CA VAL A 428 8.70 -30.10 -9.44
C VAL A 428 8.95 -29.56 -8.02
N ARG A 429 8.19 -28.54 -7.65
CA ARG A 429 8.17 -27.97 -6.28
C ARG A 429 6.73 -27.83 -5.79
N THR A 430 6.58 -27.96 -4.48
CA THR A 430 5.31 -27.78 -3.75
C THR A 430 5.51 -26.84 -2.58
N LYS A 431 4.51 -26.01 -2.25
CA LYS A 431 4.51 -25.22 -1.02
C LYS A 431 4.15 -26.07 0.18
N GLY A 432 4.90 -25.96 1.26
CA GLY A 432 4.47 -26.43 2.58
C GLY A 432 3.33 -25.56 3.13
N LYS A 433 2.84 -25.89 4.31
CA LYS A 433 1.69 -25.21 4.94
C LYS A 433 1.93 -23.70 5.14
N ASP A 434 3.15 -23.33 5.50
CA ASP A 434 3.53 -21.96 5.85
C ASP A 434 4.45 -21.31 4.79
N ASP A 435 4.58 -21.95 3.62
CA ASP A 435 5.33 -21.42 2.49
C ASP A 435 4.42 -20.60 1.58
N PHE A 436 4.97 -19.52 1.01
CA PHE A 436 4.25 -18.66 0.08
C PHE A 436 4.82 -18.71 -1.32
N HIS A 437 6.11 -19.08 -1.46
CA HIS A 437 6.77 -19.27 -2.75
C HIS A 437 7.46 -20.64 -2.83
N VAL A 438 7.95 -20.95 -4.02
CA VAL A 438 8.91 -22.01 -4.28
C VAL A 438 10.09 -21.46 -5.06
N VAL A 439 11.26 -22.11 -4.93
CA VAL A 439 12.51 -21.64 -5.54
C VAL A 439 13.27 -22.76 -6.24
N TRP A 440 13.90 -22.40 -7.36
CA TRP A 440 14.90 -23.22 -8.08
C TRP A 440 16.16 -22.37 -8.26
N ARG A 441 17.32 -22.92 -7.93
CA ARG A 441 18.62 -22.33 -8.27
C ARG A 441 19.12 -22.98 -9.53
N VAL A 442 19.17 -22.25 -10.63
CA VAL A 442 19.48 -22.75 -11.97
C VAL A 442 20.53 -21.88 -12.64
N LYS A 443 21.31 -22.47 -13.56
CA LYS A 443 22.25 -21.70 -14.35
C LYS A 443 21.54 -21.00 -15.50
N TYR A 444 21.89 -19.72 -15.67
CA TYR A 444 21.37 -18.98 -16.81
C TYR A 444 21.95 -19.49 -18.12
N GLU A 445 21.06 -19.81 -19.04
CA GLU A 445 21.33 -20.06 -20.45
C GLU A 445 20.32 -19.23 -21.26
N PRO A 446 20.79 -18.49 -22.32
CA PRO A 446 19.87 -17.73 -23.16
C PRO A 446 18.77 -18.64 -23.75
N GLY A 447 17.54 -18.14 -23.82
CA GLY A 447 16.39 -18.89 -24.32
C GLY A 447 15.13 -18.61 -23.55
N VAL A 448 14.44 -19.66 -23.12
CA VAL A 448 13.13 -19.60 -22.49
C VAL A 448 13.15 -20.28 -21.12
N VAL A 449 12.70 -19.58 -20.11
CA VAL A 449 12.34 -20.18 -18.81
C VAL A 449 10.81 -20.23 -18.72
N LYS A 450 10.28 -21.41 -18.41
CA LYS A 450 8.84 -21.67 -18.33
C LYS A 450 8.48 -22.31 -17.01
N VAL A 451 7.38 -21.90 -16.41
CA VAL A 451 6.81 -22.54 -15.23
C VAL A 451 5.38 -23.01 -15.54
N VAL A 452 5.04 -24.20 -15.05
CA VAL A 452 3.71 -24.82 -15.23
C VAL A 452 3.16 -25.19 -13.86
N SER A 453 1.99 -24.65 -13.51
CA SER A 453 1.27 -25.03 -12.29
C SER A 453 0.25 -26.12 -12.60
N ARG A 454 0.11 -27.12 -11.70
CA ARG A 454 -0.83 -28.23 -11.88
C ARG A 454 -1.66 -28.47 -10.63
N LYS A 455 -2.88 -28.90 -10.84
CA LYS A 455 -3.77 -29.43 -9.81
C LYS A 455 -4.32 -30.79 -10.26
N ASP A 456 -4.21 -31.80 -9.41
CA ASP A 456 -4.61 -33.18 -9.75
C ASP A 456 -4.00 -33.65 -11.08
N GLY A 457 -2.73 -33.31 -11.35
CA GLY A 457 -2.00 -33.60 -12.56
C GLY A 457 -2.41 -32.82 -13.81
N LYS A 458 -3.39 -31.91 -13.70
CA LYS A 458 -3.85 -31.07 -14.84
C LYS A 458 -3.25 -29.66 -14.74
N THR A 459 -2.81 -29.16 -15.89
CA THR A 459 -2.30 -27.77 -15.98
C THR A 459 -3.37 -26.76 -15.59
N VAL A 460 -3.01 -25.84 -14.68
CA VAL A 460 -3.84 -24.72 -14.24
C VAL A 460 -3.44 -23.45 -14.98
N LEU A 461 -2.15 -23.11 -14.96
CA LEU A 461 -1.55 -21.97 -15.66
C LEU A 461 -0.14 -22.32 -16.14
N GLU A 462 0.29 -21.59 -17.17
CA GLU A 462 1.67 -21.58 -17.67
C GLU A 462 2.16 -20.15 -17.80
N LYS A 463 3.44 -19.93 -17.53
CA LYS A 463 4.12 -18.64 -17.70
C LYS A 463 5.48 -18.85 -18.31
N GLU A 464 5.82 -18.03 -19.32
CA GLU A 464 7.12 -18.03 -19.98
C GLU A 464 7.79 -16.66 -19.84
N ILE A 465 9.10 -16.66 -19.68
CA ILE A 465 9.97 -15.50 -19.76
C ILE A 465 11.07 -15.83 -20.78
N HIS A 466 11.24 -14.95 -21.74
CA HIS A 466 12.24 -15.11 -22.80
C HIS A 466 13.45 -14.21 -22.52
N THR A 467 14.63 -14.68 -22.86
CA THR A 467 15.78 -13.79 -22.96
C THR A 467 15.50 -12.77 -24.06
N ALA A 468 15.43 -11.51 -23.66
CA ALA A 468 15.27 -10.41 -24.61
C ALA A 468 16.60 -10.10 -25.32
N GLY A 469 16.49 -9.76 -26.59
CA GLY A 469 17.59 -9.21 -27.38
C GLY A 469 17.79 -7.70 -27.12
N GLU A 470 18.49 -7.05 -28.04
CA GLU A 470 18.69 -5.60 -27.98
C GLU A 470 17.35 -4.82 -28.11
N PRO A 471 17.22 -3.68 -27.43
CA PRO A 471 16.07 -2.80 -27.58
C PRO A 471 15.83 -2.43 -29.05
N ALA A 472 14.58 -2.59 -29.54
CA ALA A 472 14.24 -2.38 -30.95
C ALA A 472 12.95 -1.59 -31.17
N GLN A 473 12.01 -1.64 -30.23
CA GLN A 473 10.70 -1.01 -30.39
C GLN A 473 10.09 -0.57 -29.06
N ILE A 474 9.15 0.36 -29.15
CA ILE A 474 8.34 0.86 -28.02
C ILE A 474 6.93 0.28 -28.13
N ARG A 475 6.34 -0.13 -27.01
CA ARG A 475 4.92 -0.45 -26.88
C ARG A 475 4.25 0.56 -25.95
N LEU A 476 3.09 1.09 -26.38
CA LEU A 476 2.23 1.97 -25.60
C LEU A 476 0.94 1.21 -25.24
N THR A 477 0.61 1.15 -23.95
CA THR A 477 -0.61 0.55 -23.45
C THR A 477 -1.33 1.53 -22.54
N ALA A 478 -2.44 2.11 -23.03
CA ALA A 478 -3.29 2.98 -22.23
C ALA A 478 -4.18 2.16 -21.30
N ASP A 479 -4.34 2.59 -20.05
CA ASP A 479 -5.32 2.00 -19.13
C ASP A 479 -6.75 2.25 -19.63
N ARG A 480 -6.99 3.41 -20.27
CA ARG A 480 -8.26 3.79 -20.87
C ARG A 480 -8.04 4.54 -22.19
N ASN A 481 -8.75 4.12 -23.24
CA ASN A 481 -8.74 4.78 -24.54
C ASN A 481 -9.81 5.86 -24.69
N GLU A 482 -10.68 6.04 -23.67
CA GLU A 482 -11.70 7.06 -23.60
C GLU A 482 -11.66 7.75 -22.25
N ILE A 483 -11.60 9.09 -22.26
CA ILE A 483 -11.61 9.95 -21.07
C ILE A 483 -12.65 11.05 -21.22
N LYS A 484 -13.07 11.66 -20.12
CA LYS A 484 -13.99 12.81 -20.14
C LYS A 484 -13.29 14.07 -20.61
N SER A 485 -14.00 14.89 -21.39
CA SER A 485 -13.50 16.20 -21.83
C SER A 485 -13.76 17.30 -20.79
N ASP A 486 -13.48 17.01 -19.51
CA ASP A 486 -13.74 17.90 -18.37
C ASP A 486 -12.50 18.70 -17.90
N GLY A 487 -11.37 18.54 -18.60
CA GLY A 487 -10.11 19.18 -18.23
C GLY A 487 -9.41 18.56 -17.01
N ARG A 488 -9.89 17.42 -16.50
CA ARG A 488 -9.37 16.75 -15.29
C ARG A 488 -9.12 15.26 -15.47
N ASP A 489 -9.87 14.61 -16.34
CA ASP A 489 -9.80 13.17 -16.51
C ASP A 489 -8.51 12.74 -17.20
N LEU A 490 -8.00 11.57 -16.83
CA LEU A 490 -6.67 11.07 -17.15
C LEU A 490 -6.71 9.72 -17.85
N SER A 491 -5.73 9.48 -18.72
CA SER A 491 -5.30 8.15 -19.18
C SER A 491 -3.84 7.94 -18.80
N PHE A 492 -3.56 6.81 -18.16
CA PHE A 492 -2.22 6.38 -17.76
C PHE A 492 -1.68 5.42 -18.81
N VAL A 493 -0.65 5.84 -19.52
CA VAL A 493 -0.08 5.05 -20.62
C VAL A 493 1.24 4.42 -20.17
N THR A 494 1.23 3.10 -20.02
CA THR A 494 2.44 2.30 -19.81
C THR A 494 3.27 2.29 -21.08
N VAL A 495 4.54 2.54 -20.93
CA VAL A 495 5.55 2.53 -22.01
C VAL A 495 6.53 1.40 -21.72
N GLU A 496 6.72 0.50 -22.69
CA GLU A 496 7.62 -0.62 -22.57
C GLU A 496 8.64 -0.61 -23.71
N VAL A 497 9.89 -0.88 -23.36
CA VAL A 497 10.99 -1.06 -24.31
C VAL A 497 11.14 -2.54 -24.60
N LEU A 498 10.94 -2.92 -25.86
CA LEU A 498 10.91 -4.29 -26.31
C LEU A 498 12.03 -4.56 -27.33
N ASP A 499 12.48 -5.81 -27.40
CA ASP A 499 13.32 -6.29 -28.50
C ASP A 499 12.53 -6.44 -29.81
N LYS A 500 13.20 -6.92 -30.86
CA LYS A 500 12.56 -7.14 -32.18
C LYS A 500 11.45 -8.19 -32.16
N ASP A 501 11.48 -9.14 -31.22
CA ASP A 501 10.54 -10.25 -31.08
C ASP A 501 9.38 -9.92 -30.12
N GLY A 502 9.41 -8.73 -29.50
CA GLY A 502 8.36 -8.23 -28.61
C GLY A 502 8.56 -8.59 -27.13
N ASN A 503 9.72 -9.09 -26.75
CA ASN A 503 10.06 -9.37 -25.36
C ASN A 503 10.48 -8.08 -24.65
N LEU A 504 10.06 -7.90 -23.39
CA LEU A 504 10.50 -6.78 -22.56
C LEU A 504 12.01 -6.85 -22.34
N CYS A 505 12.70 -5.76 -22.63
CA CYS A 505 14.13 -5.62 -22.33
C CYS A 505 14.30 -5.18 -20.87
N PRO A 506 14.59 -6.08 -19.93
CA PRO A 506 14.50 -5.79 -18.48
C PRO A 506 15.60 -4.84 -18.00
N ASN A 507 16.67 -4.66 -18.77
CA ASN A 507 17.78 -3.78 -18.44
C ASN A 507 17.76 -2.47 -19.25
N ALA A 508 16.69 -2.21 -20.03
CA ALA A 508 16.63 -1.02 -20.86
C ALA A 508 16.39 0.26 -20.03
N ASP A 509 17.19 1.29 -20.33
CA ASP A 509 17.12 2.63 -19.74
C ASP A 509 17.01 3.74 -20.81
N ASN A 510 16.52 3.39 -21.99
CA ASN A 510 16.37 4.30 -23.12
C ASN A 510 15.62 5.57 -22.74
N GLN A 511 16.07 6.72 -23.25
CA GLN A 511 15.34 7.99 -23.14
C GLN A 511 14.16 7.98 -24.09
N ILE A 512 12.94 8.09 -23.56
CA ILE A 512 11.71 8.13 -24.35
C ILE A 512 11.23 9.58 -24.42
N MET A 513 10.97 10.07 -25.63
CA MET A 513 10.40 11.38 -25.90
C MET A 513 8.92 11.22 -26.25
N PHE A 514 8.08 12.11 -25.75
CA PHE A 514 6.63 12.09 -25.94
C PHE A 514 6.14 13.34 -26.67
N ASP A 515 5.23 13.15 -27.62
CA ASP A 515 4.48 14.22 -28.27
C ASP A 515 2.98 13.92 -28.16
N VAL A 516 2.21 14.90 -27.70
CA VAL A 516 0.75 14.80 -27.57
C VAL A 516 0.10 15.85 -28.46
N GLN A 517 -0.76 15.42 -29.36
CA GLN A 517 -1.53 16.28 -30.28
C GLN A 517 -3.02 16.06 -30.07
N GLY A 518 -3.81 17.14 -30.28
CA GLY A 518 -5.28 17.11 -30.20
C GLY A 518 -5.81 17.63 -28.87
N ALA A 519 -6.88 17.03 -28.35
CA ALA A 519 -7.66 17.51 -27.20
C ALA A 519 -7.08 17.11 -25.82
N GLY A 520 -5.76 17.14 -25.66
CA GLY A 520 -5.09 16.79 -24.40
C GLY A 520 -3.63 17.20 -24.35
N PHE A 521 -3.02 16.96 -23.20
CA PHE A 521 -1.62 17.30 -22.92
C PHE A 521 -0.99 16.30 -21.93
N ILE A 522 0.34 16.35 -21.78
CA ILE A 522 1.07 15.52 -20.82
C ILE A 522 0.90 16.12 -19.41
N ALA A 523 0.21 15.41 -18.53
CA ALA A 523 0.05 15.79 -17.13
C ALA A 523 1.27 15.45 -16.28
N GLY A 524 2.00 14.40 -16.63
CA GLY A 524 3.22 13.99 -15.95
C GLY A 524 3.86 12.75 -16.56
N VAL A 525 5.11 12.50 -16.19
CA VAL A 525 5.89 11.31 -16.58
C VAL A 525 6.59 10.73 -15.38
N ASP A 526 6.69 9.41 -15.32
CA ASP A 526 7.37 8.69 -14.24
C ASP A 526 8.03 7.40 -14.75
N ASN A 527 8.86 6.76 -13.95
CA ASN A 527 9.43 5.45 -14.24
C ASN A 527 9.58 4.55 -12.99
N GLY A 528 9.20 5.07 -11.81
CA GLY A 528 9.31 4.34 -10.54
C GLY A 528 10.73 4.27 -9.96
N SER A 529 11.72 4.92 -10.58
CA SER A 529 13.09 4.95 -10.05
C SER A 529 13.18 5.89 -8.84
N PRO A 530 13.64 5.41 -7.67
CA PRO A 530 13.75 6.24 -6.47
C PRO A 530 14.84 7.31 -6.59
N VAL A 531 15.79 7.16 -7.50
CA VAL A 531 16.93 8.06 -7.68
C VAL A 531 16.86 8.94 -8.94
N SER A 532 15.80 8.81 -9.74
CA SER A 532 15.68 9.63 -10.96
C SER A 532 15.56 11.11 -10.64
N MET A 533 16.43 11.91 -11.24
CA MET A 533 16.45 13.37 -11.10
C MET A 533 15.67 14.09 -12.21
N GLU A 534 15.07 13.35 -13.14
CA GLU A 534 14.25 13.93 -14.20
C GLU A 534 12.98 14.57 -13.64
N LYS A 535 12.54 15.65 -14.25
CA LYS A 535 11.32 16.36 -13.86
C LYS A 535 10.08 15.50 -14.15
N PHE A 536 9.12 15.48 -13.23
CA PHE A 536 7.82 14.83 -13.47
C PHE A 536 6.99 15.58 -14.53
N LYS A 537 7.12 16.90 -14.60
CA LYS A 537 6.46 17.75 -15.61
C LYS A 537 7.41 17.95 -16.79
N ALA A 538 7.48 16.94 -17.67
CA ALA A 538 8.34 16.91 -18.83
C ALA A 538 7.66 16.16 -19.99
N ASP A 539 8.23 16.26 -21.16
CA ASP A 539 7.85 15.56 -22.39
C ASP A 539 8.76 14.36 -22.67
N HIS A 540 9.52 13.93 -21.68
CA HIS A 540 10.46 12.82 -21.80
C HIS A 540 10.66 12.10 -20.46
N ARG A 541 11.06 10.82 -20.52
CA ARG A 541 11.43 10.03 -19.36
C ARG A 541 12.31 8.87 -19.76
N LYS A 542 13.37 8.59 -19.01
CA LYS A 542 14.12 7.34 -19.14
C LYS A 542 13.26 6.15 -18.75
N ALA A 543 13.39 5.07 -19.47
CA ALA A 543 12.89 3.78 -18.97
C ALA A 543 13.70 3.36 -17.73
N PHE A 544 13.04 2.65 -16.82
CA PHE A 544 13.63 2.05 -15.64
C PHE A 544 13.22 0.58 -15.60
N TYR A 545 14.20 -0.31 -15.74
CA TYR A 545 13.97 -1.73 -15.97
C TYR A 545 12.94 -1.97 -17.09
N GLY A 546 13.20 -1.31 -18.23
CA GLY A 546 12.41 -1.47 -19.46
C GLY A 546 11.07 -0.73 -19.49
N LYS A 547 10.68 0.03 -18.45
CA LYS A 547 9.36 0.66 -18.37
C LYS A 547 9.44 2.13 -17.96
N CYS A 548 8.49 2.93 -18.47
CA CYS A 548 8.13 4.22 -17.92
C CYS A 548 6.63 4.49 -18.11
N LEU A 549 6.15 5.59 -17.53
CA LEU A 549 4.76 6.02 -17.55
C LEU A 549 4.66 7.41 -18.15
N VAL A 550 3.65 7.65 -18.99
CA VAL A 550 3.19 8.98 -19.36
C VAL A 550 1.70 9.11 -19.05
N VAL A 551 1.33 10.20 -18.37
CA VAL A 551 -0.05 10.51 -17.99
C VAL A 551 -0.59 11.57 -18.93
N VAL A 552 -1.65 11.25 -19.67
CA VAL A 552 -2.33 12.15 -20.60
C VAL A 552 -3.61 12.67 -19.97
N GLN A 553 -3.80 13.99 -19.98
CA GLN A 553 -4.98 14.68 -19.44
C GLN A 553 -5.75 15.36 -20.56
N SER A 554 -7.10 15.36 -20.47
CA SER A 554 -7.94 16.13 -21.38
C SER A 554 -7.74 17.64 -21.18
N ASP A 555 -7.83 18.42 -22.25
CA ASP A 555 -7.72 19.89 -22.20
C ASP A 555 -9.07 20.61 -22.03
N GLY A 556 -10.13 19.84 -21.75
CA GLY A 556 -11.51 20.35 -21.62
C GLY A 556 -12.28 20.38 -22.93
N LYS A 557 -11.70 19.91 -24.05
CA LYS A 557 -12.36 19.82 -25.35
C LYS A 557 -12.59 18.37 -25.74
N SER A 558 -13.73 18.12 -26.39
CA SER A 558 -13.98 16.84 -27.02
C SER A 558 -13.13 16.67 -28.28
N GLY A 559 -12.55 15.50 -28.49
CA GLY A 559 -11.75 15.24 -29.69
C GLY A 559 -10.82 14.05 -29.53
N GLY A 560 -10.06 13.77 -30.57
CA GLY A 560 -8.99 12.77 -30.55
C GLY A 560 -7.74 13.33 -29.89
N ILE A 561 -7.03 12.47 -29.15
CA ILE A 561 -5.71 12.74 -28.59
C ILE A 561 -4.78 11.70 -29.19
N LYS A 562 -3.71 12.14 -29.81
CA LYS A 562 -2.66 11.26 -30.35
C LYS A 562 -1.41 11.39 -29.51
N LEU A 563 -1.00 10.31 -28.85
CA LEU A 563 0.27 10.21 -28.16
C LEU A 563 1.27 9.48 -29.04
N THR A 564 2.43 10.09 -29.28
CA THR A 564 3.57 9.51 -29.98
C THR A 564 4.74 9.36 -29.01
N ALA A 565 5.39 8.21 -29.01
CA ALA A 565 6.61 7.95 -28.24
C ALA A 565 7.75 7.58 -29.19
N THR A 566 8.91 8.25 -29.02
CA THR A 566 10.12 8.02 -29.81
C THR A 566 11.32 7.85 -28.92
N SER A 567 12.32 7.11 -29.42
CA SER A 567 13.64 6.97 -28.79
C SER A 567 14.65 6.66 -29.88
N GLU A 568 15.89 7.06 -29.66
CA GLU A 568 16.98 6.78 -30.61
C GLU A 568 17.14 5.26 -30.81
N GLY A 569 17.22 4.82 -32.04
CA GLY A 569 17.38 3.41 -32.40
C GLY A 569 16.14 2.54 -32.25
N LEU A 570 15.02 3.06 -31.75
CA LEU A 570 13.79 2.29 -31.54
C LEU A 570 12.71 2.66 -32.54
N LYS A 571 11.89 1.68 -32.91
CA LYS A 571 10.69 1.93 -33.71
C LYS A 571 9.70 2.75 -32.91
N THR A 572 9.26 3.88 -33.49
CA THR A 572 8.24 4.80 -32.96
C THR A 572 6.93 4.07 -32.66
N ALA A 573 6.31 4.41 -31.52
CA ALA A 573 4.98 3.93 -31.15
C ALA A 573 3.97 5.09 -31.12
N VAL A 574 2.72 4.78 -31.46
CA VAL A 574 1.60 5.73 -31.44
C VAL A 574 0.39 5.04 -30.82
N THR A 575 -0.32 5.77 -29.95
CA THR A 575 -1.63 5.35 -29.44
C THR A 575 -2.63 6.52 -29.54
N ALA A 576 -3.91 6.19 -29.60
CA ALA A 576 -5.00 7.15 -29.69
C ALA A 576 -5.90 7.02 -28.45
N ILE A 577 -6.25 8.18 -27.88
CA ILE A 577 -7.20 8.33 -26.77
C ILE A 577 -8.29 9.28 -27.26
N LYS A 578 -9.51 9.12 -26.80
CA LYS A 578 -10.65 9.97 -27.17
C LYS A 578 -11.18 10.71 -25.95
N ALA A 579 -11.19 12.04 -26.00
CA ALA A 579 -11.91 12.87 -25.03
C ALA A 579 -13.37 13.05 -25.48
N LYS A 580 -14.33 12.66 -24.63
CA LYS A 580 -15.78 12.72 -24.91
C LYS A 580 -16.51 13.66 -23.96
#